data_593f02594820137f77dec46ebdb852ff
#
_entry.id   593f02594820137f77dec46ebdb852ff
#
_cell.length_a   1.000
_cell.length_b   1.000
_cell.length_c   1.000
_cell.angle_alpha   90.00
_cell.angle_beta   90.00
_cell.angle_gamma   90.00
#
_symmetry.space_group_name_H-M   'P 1'
#
loop_
_entity.id
_entity.type
_entity.pdbx_description
1 polymer ?
#
loop_
_entity_poly.entity_id
_entity_poly.type
_entity_poly.pdbx_seq_one_letter_code
_entity_poly.pdbx_strand_id
1 'polypeptide(L)'
;MWKTFPVISRNSSFAFKGKTTNLKETAKQLSVKYIVEGSVRKGGNKVRITAQLIDASEDHHLWSKKWDRSIDDIFEVQDEVSSSIAALVAPAVKSVEETRITKKSTTNISAWDYYLRALSLYNNKESSDVVKEFCFKSIELDSNLSDAYVLICNSLLQEIYGTYGTLRGQQKERKQEEFHKYSLKAYQLDPENPEALIVLSQSYNIKKDFKNRLEFMKKALDINPNHAEANYEYGLSLTTNRDFEEAKKYVLKGLELNPYQQRYYPPILCCVGLLEYEDAINFCNKSIEVDPNFTGAYGWKASMLAHLGRMDEAKEILQIYMDLRPEIKSLSDYEKVAP
;
A
#
# COMPACT_ATOMS: atom_id res chain seq x y z
N MET A 1 -6.80 7.87 -16.05
CA MET A 1 -6.44 6.46 -16.24
C MET A 1 -7.01 5.58 -15.14
N TRP A 2 -6.71 5.85 -13.88
CA TRP A 2 -7.09 5.03 -12.72
C TRP A 2 -8.60 4.83 -12.49
N LYS A 3 -9.45 5.67 -13.07
CA LYS A 3 -10.92 5.60 -12.91
C LYS A 3 -11.59 4.58 -13.83
N THR A 4 -10.90 4.08 -14.86
CA THR A 4 -11.51 3.29 -15.93
C THR A 4 -11.43 1.79 -15.68
N PHE A 5 -10.36 1.30 -15.08
CA PHE A 5 -10.16 -0.12 -14.78
C PHE A 5 -9.24 -0.31 -13.58
N PRO A 6 -9.40 -1.40 -12.80
CA PRO A 6 -8.53 -1.71 -11.68
C PRO A 6 -7.12 -2.06 -12.16
N VAL A 7 -6.11 -1.54 -11.48
CA VAL A 7 -4.70 -1.86 -11.71
C VAL A 7 -4.13 -2.40 -10.40
N ILE A 8 -3.53 -3.59 -10.48
CA ILE A 8 -2.86 -4.20 -9.33
C ILE A 8 -1.74 -3.31 -8.81
N SER A 9 -1.58 -3.25 -7.50
CA SER A 9 -0.62 -2.37 -6.85
C SER A 9 0.81 -2.64 -7.34
N ARG A 10 1.62 -1.59 -7.36
CA ARG A 10 3.04 -1.67 -7.70
C ARG A 10 3.77 -2.72 -6.85
N ASN A 11 3.51 -2.76 -5.55
CA ASN A 11 4.19 -3.71 -4.64
C ASN A 11 3.92 -5.17 -5.02
N SER A 12 2.70 -5.49 -5.42
CA SER A 12 2.34 -6.82 -5.91
C SER A 12 3.08 -7.19 -7.21
N SER A 13 3.18 -6.23 -8.15
CA SER A 13 3.91 -6.44 -9.41
C SER A 13 5.42 -6.60 -9.16
N PHE A 14 5.99 -5.83 -8.23
CA PHE A 14 7.43 -5.88 -7.92
C PHE A 14 7.88 -7.18 -7.24
N ALA A 15 6.97 -7.97 -6.66
CA ALA A 15 7.29 -9.31 -6.16
C ALA A 15 7.84 -10.25 -7.24
N PHE A 16 7.59 -9.94 -8.52
CA PHE A 16 8.05 -10.69 -9.69
C PHE A 16 9.26 -10.08 -10.37
N LYS A 17 9.74 -8.91 -9.95
CA LYS A 17 10.89 -8.24 -10.56
C LYS A 17 12.14 -9.11 -10.52
N GLY A 18 12.77 -9.31 -11.68
CA GLY A 18 14.02 -10.08 -11.81
C GLY A 18 13.84 -11.61 -11.73
N LYS A 19 12.61 -12.11 -11.62
CA LYS A 19 12.31 -13.53 -11.64
C LYS A 19 11.93 -13.97 -13.05
N THR A 20 12.47 -15.11 -13.50
CA THR A 20 11.98 -15.79 -14.71
C THR A 20 10.70 -16.53 -14.33
N THR A 21 9.56 -15.90 -14.50
CA THR A 21 8.26 -16.49 -14.14
C THR A 21 7.43 -16.76 -15.38
N ASN A 22 6.62 -17.80 -15.32
CA ASN A 22 5.61 -18.05 -16.33
C ASN A 22 4.51 -16.98 -16.21
N LEU A 23 4.28 -16.22 -17.29
CA LEU A 23 3.32 -15.11 -17.29
C LEU A 23 1.89 -15.56 -16.98
N LYS A 24 1.49 -16.77 -17.40
CA LYS A 24 0.18 -17.33 -17.06
C LYS A 24 0.02 -17.58 -15.57
N GLU A 25 1.07 -18.09 -14.92
CA GLU A 25 1.07 -18.27 -13.46
C GLU A 25 1.05 -16.94 -12.73
N THR A 26 1.85 -15.96 -13.18
CA THR A 26 1.87 -14.61 -12.62
C THR A 26 0.51 -13.95 -12.74
N ALA A 27 -0.13 -14.03 -13.91
CA ALA A 27 -1.47 -13.50 -14.13
C ALA A 27 -2.52 -14.13 -13.21
N LYS A 28 -2.45 -15.46 -13.04
CA LYS A 28 -3.34 -16.19 -12.13
C LYS A 28 -3.15 -15.76 -10.67
N GLN A 29 -1.90 -15.64 -10.22
CA GLN A 29 -1.58 -15.21 -8.85
C GLN A 29 -2.03 -13.78 -8.59
N LEU A 30 -1.94 -12.88 -9.57
CA LEU A 30 -2.36 -11.50 -9.49
C LEU A 30 -3.85 -11.29 -9.82
N SER A 31 -4.55 -12.34 -10.27
CA SER A 31 -5.94 -12.26 -10.75
C SER A 31 -6.13 -11.21 -11.85
N VAL A 32 -5.16 -11.11 -12.78
CA VAL A 32 -5.19 -10.16 -13.89
C VAL A 32 -5.27 -10.89 -15.24
N LYS A 33 -5.89 -10.26 -16.22
CA LYS A 33 -5.92 -10.76 -17.61
C LYS A 33 -4.75 -10.24 -18.43
N TYR A 34 -4.35 -8.99 -18.20
CA TYR A 34 -3.33 -8.30 -18.97
C TYR A 34 -2.12 -7.97 -18.12
N ILE A 35 -0.93 -8.16 -18.68
CA ILE A 35 0.35 -7.82 -18.04
C ILE A 35 1.09 -6.84 -18.95
N VAL A 36 1.66 -5.79 -18.35
CA VAL A 36 2.63 -4.92 -19.01
C VAL A 36 4.01 -5.31 -18.52
N GLU A 37 4.86 -5.72 -19.43
CA GLU A 37 6.28 -5.93 -19.19
C GLU A 37 7.10 -4.80 -19.81
N GLY A 38 8.25 -4.49 -19.20
CA GLY A 38 9.15 -3.51 -19.75
C GLY A 38 10.57 -3.62 -19.23
N SER A 39 11.50 -3.05 -19.97
CA SER A 39 12.88 -2.91 -19.53
C SER A 39 13.42 -1.53 -19.85
N VAL A 40 14.33 -1.06 -19.00
CA VAL A 40 15.06 0.20 -19.19
C VAL A 40 16.54 -0.13 -19.21
N ARG A 41 17.24 0.29 -20.26
CA ARG A 41 18.69 0.14 -20.41
C ARG A 41 19.33 1.49 -20.67
N LYS A 42 20.32 1.84 -19.87
CA LYS A 42 21.12 3.06 -20.00
C LYS A 42 22.46 2.75 -20.63
N GLY A 43 22.87 3.57 -21.61
CA GLY A 43 24.18 3.50 -22.25
C GLY A 43 24.69 4.92 -22.55
N GLY A 44 25.63 5.42 -21.73
CA GLY A 44 26.07 6.82 -21.78
C GLY A 44 24.93 7.79 -21.52
N ASN A 45 24.71 8.74 -22.44
CA ASN A 45 23.60 9.72 -22.38
C ASN A 45 22.32 9.22 -23.09
N LYS A 46 22.23 7.94 -23.45
CA LYS A 46 21.08 7.37 -24.11
C LYS A 46 20.36 6.39 -23.18
N VAL A 47 19.05 6.39 -23.25
CA VAL A 47 18.18 5.44 -22.60
C VAL A 47 17.34 4.69 -23.63
N ARG A 48 17.30 3.38 -23.51
CA ARG A 48 16.41 2.53 -24.28
C ARG A 48 15.34 1.98 -23.35
N ILE A 49 14.08 2.24 -23.68
CA ILE A 49 12.92 1.70 -22.99
C ILE A 49 12.20 0.76 -23.94
N THR A 50 11.84 -0.42 -23.44
CA THR A 50 10.92 -1.31 -24.14
C THR A 50 9.71 -1.55 -23.25
N ALA A 51 8.51 -1.59 -23.84
CA ALA A 51 7.31 -2.02 -23.14
C ALA A 51 6.47 -2.88 -24.08
N GLN A 52 5.79 -3.87 -23.48
CA GLN A 52 4.89 -4.75 -24.19
C GLN A 52 3.67 -5.05 -23.33
N LEU A 53 2.50 -5.13 -23.96
CA LEU A 53 1.24 -5.56 -23.34
C LEU A 53 0.94 -6.98 -23.80
N ILE A 54 0.66 -7.84 -22.84
CA ILE A 54 0.45 -9.27 -23.05
C ILE A 54 -0.92 -9.65 -22.52
N ASP A 55 -1.73 -10.33 -23.32
CA ASP A 55 -2.86 -11.11 -22.81
C ASP A 55 -2.30 -12.41 -22.24
N ALA A 56 -2.26 -12.47 -20.91
CA ALA A 56 -1.63 -13.60 -20.21
C ALA A 56 -2.49 -14.89 -20.24
N SER A 57 -3.78 -14.79 -20.61
CA SER A 57 -4.63 -15.98 -20.75
C SER A 57 -4.27 -16.80 -22.01
N GLU A 58 -3.90 -16.10 -23.07
CA GLU A 58 -3.57 -16.70 -24.38
C GLU A 58 -2.06 -16.70 -24.66
N ASP A 59 -1.25 -16.04 -23.81
CA ASP A 59 0.19 -15.84 -24.01
C ASP A 59 0.48 -15.09 -25.32
N HIS A 60 -0.36 -14.08 -25.60
CA HIS A 60 -0.33 -13.33 -26.85
C HIS A 60 0.09 -11.89 -26.60
N HIS A 61 1.11 -11.42 -27.34
CA HIS A 61 1.54 -10.04 -27.33
C HIS A 61 0.55 -9.17 -28.11
N LEU A 62 -0.17 -8.31 -27.41
CA LEU A 62 -1.11 -7.36 -28.01
C LEU A 62 -0.40 -6.15 -28.60
N TRP A 63 0.72 -5.77 -27.98
CA TRP A 63 1.46 -4.59 -28.36
C TRP A 63 2.89 -4.64 -27.83
N SER A 64 3.83 -4.11 -28.61
CA SER A 64 5.22 -3.90 -28.22
C SER A 64 5.75 -2.62 -28.83
N LYS A 65 6.45 -1.81 -28.04
CA LYS A 65 7.09 -0.59 -28.51
C LYS A 65 8.44 -0.37 -27.83
N LYS A 66 9.34 0.26 -28.58
CA LYS A 66 10.68 0.59 -28.14
C LYS A 66 10.90 2.08 -28.34
N TRP A 67 11.50 2.72 -27.34
CA TRP A 67 11.92 4.11 -27.37
C TRP A 67 13.42 4.17 -27.17
N ASP A 68 14.11 4.91 -28.04
CA ASP A 68 15.53 5.26 -27.91
C ASP A 68 15.57 6.79 -27.79
N ARG A 69 15.98 7.33 -26.65
CA ARG A 69 15.94 8.76 -26.33
C ARG A 69 17.22 9.20 -25.62
N SER A 70 17.44 10.53 -25.57
CA SER A 70 18.41 11.12 -24.64
C SER A 70 17.92 10.96 -23.20
N ILE A 71 18.84 10.90 -22.25
CA ILE A 71 18.48 10.87 -20.84
C ILE A 71 17.82 12.20 -20.41
N ASP A 72 18.12 13.29 -21.12
CA ASP A 72 17.54 14.60 -20.87
C ASP A 72 16.03 14.61 -21.18
N ASP A 73 15.59 13.73 -22.10
CA ASP A 73 14.19 13.59 -22.52
C ASP A 73 13.44 12.49 -21.73
N ILE A 74 14.03 11.96 -20.65
CA ILE A 74 13.50 10.77 -19.95
C ILE A 74 12.06 10.95 -19.45
N PHE A 75 11.70 12.16 -19.04
CA PHE A 75 10.36 12.47 -18.56
C PHE A 75 9.35 12.50 -19.73
N GLU A 76 9.72 13.03 -20.89
CA GLU A 76 8.87 13.00 -22.08
C GLU A 76 8.62 11.56 -22.55
N VAL A 77 9.65 10.72 -22.49
CA VAL A 77 9.54 9.30 -22.79
C VAL A 77 8.63 8.59 -21.80
N GLN A 78 8.74 8.91 -20.51
CA GLN A 78 7.87 8.34 -19.48
C GLN A 78 6.41 8.71 -19.75
N ASP A 79 6.12 9.96 -20.10
CA ASP A 79 4.79 10.45 -20.44
C ASP A 79 4.27 9.76 -21.71
N GLU A 80 5.10 9.65 -22.77
CA GLU A 80 4.74 8.94 -24.01
C GLU A 80 4.43 7.46 -23.76
N VAL A 81 5.26 6.76 -22.96
CA VAL A 81 5.04 5.35 -22.61
C VAL A 81 3.76 5.17 -21.83
N SER A 82 3.55 6.01 -20.81
CA SER A 82 2.34 5.95 -19.97
C SER A 82 1.08 6.21 -20.77
N SER A 83 1.08 7.21 -21.65
CA SER A 83 -0.02 7.54 -22.54
C SER A 83 -0.29 6.42 -23.56
N SER A 84 0.76 5.82 -24.13
CA SER A 84 0.64 4.71 -25.07
C SER A 84 -0.01 3.48 -24.43
N ILE A 85 0.43 3.13 -23.22
CA ILE A 85 -0.15 2.02 -22.44
C ILE A 85 -1.61 2.32 -22.11
N ALA A 86 -1.91 3.54 -21.65
CA ALA A 86 -3.26 3.96 -21.33
C ALA A 86 -4.21 3.86 -22.52
N ALA A 87 -3.77 4.31 -23.70
CA ALA A 87 -4.57 4.28 -24.92
C ALA A 87 -4.89 2.87 -25.40
N LEU A 88 -3.99 1.90 -25.13
CA LEU A 88 -4.18 0.51 -25.55
C LEU A 88 -5.04 -0.29 -24.58
N VAL A 89 -4.86 -0.06 -23.28
CA VAL A 89 -5.61 -0.79 -22.25
C VAL A 89 -7.03 -0.25 -22.07
N ALA A 90 -7.27 1.01 -22.46
CA ALA A 90 -8.58 1.64 -22.33
C ALA A 90 -9.01 2.36 -23.61
N PRO A 91 -9.43 1.63 -24.67
CA PRO A 91 -9.85 2.25 -25.93
C PRO A 91 -11.00 3.25 -25.81
N ALA A 92 -11.73 3.23 -24.71
CA ALA A 92 -12.87 4.11 -24.45
C ALA A 92 -12.52 5.47 -23.80
N VAL A 93 -11.25 5.73 -23.43
CA VAL A 93 -10.86 6.92 -22.65
C VAL A 93 -10.21 7.97 -23.55
N LYS A 94 -10.86 8.34 -24.64
CA LYS A 94 -10.23 9.15 -25.68
C LYS A 94 -10.31 10.66 -25.54
N SER A 95 -10.82 11.28 -24.48
CA SER A 95 -10.98 12.73 -24.55
C SER A 95 -10.77 13.60 -23.29
N VAL A 96 -10.63 13.04 -22.11
CA VAL A 96 -10.66 13.89 -20.90
C VAL A 96 -9.36 13.85 -20.05
N GLU A 97 -8.47 12.89 -20.22
CA GLU A 97 -7.31 12.72 -19.32
C GLU A 97 -5.92 12.95 -19.93
N GLU A 98 -5.82 13.31 -21.21
CA GLU A 98 -4.53 13.68 -21.82
C GLU A 98 -3.87 14.89 -21.13
N THR A 99 -4.65 15.70 -20.43
CA THR A 99 -4.17 16.91 -19.74
C THR A 99 -3.65 16.64 -18.32
N ARG A 100 -3.93 15.48 -17.71
CA ARG A 100 -3.54 15.15 -16.33
C ARG A 100 -2.23 14.36 -16.20
N ILE A 101 -1.79 13.70 -17.27
CA ILE A 101 -0.59 12.85 -17.28
C ILE A 101 0.71 13.67 -17.24
N THR A 102 0.65 14.97 -17.47
CA THR A 102 1.81 15.85 -17.64
C THR A 102 2.24 16.61 -16.40
N LYS A 103 1.69 16.30 -15.20
CA LYS A 103 2.24 16.90 -13.98
C LYS A 103 3.48 16.13 -13.55
N LYS A 104 4.64 16.52 -14.06
CA LYS A 104 5.95 16.03 -13.61
C LYS A 104 6.11 16.39 -12.13
N SER A 105 6.44 15.42 -11.29
CA SER A 105 6.75 15.67 -9.88
C SER A 105 8.01 16.54 -9.74
N THR A 106 8.95 16.45 -10.70
CA THR A 106 10.13 17.33 -10.82
C THR A 106 10.70 17.32 -12.24
N THR A 107 11.34 18.41 -12.65
CA THR A 107 12.16 18.51 -13.86
C THR A 107 13.66 18.33 -13.55
N ASN A 108 14.06 18.29 -12.28
CA ASN A 108 15.43 18.08 -11.86
C ASN A 108 15.77 16.59 -11.87
N ILE A 109 16.52 16.15 -12.90
CA ILE A 109 16.89 14.74 -13.10
C ILE A 109 17.73 14.22 -11.91
N SER A 110 18.60 15.03 -11.34
CA SER A 110 19.42 14.63 -10.19
C SER A 110 18.60 14.46 -8.92
N ALA A 111 17.62 15.32 -8.67
CA ALA A 111 16.67 15.17 -7.57
C ALA A 111 15.87 13.88 -7.72
N TRP A 112 15.39 13.60 -8.94
CA TRP A 112 14.65 12.40 -9.27
C TRP A 112 15.49 11.12 -9.10
N ASP A 113 16.78 11.13 -9.50
CA ASP A 113 17.68 10.00 -9.31
C ASP A 113 17.89 9.68 -7.82
N TYR A 114 18.09 10.68 -6.96
CA TYR A 114 18.16 10.48 -5.51
C TYR A 114 16.86 9.91 -4.92
N TYR A 115 15.71 10.42 -5.35
CA TYR A 115 14.42 9.87 -4.95
C TYR A 115 14.26 8.40 -5.36
N LEU A 116 14.60 8.03 -6.60
CA LEU A 116 14.52 6.64 -7.06
C LEU A 116 15.46 5.71 -6.30
N ARG A 117 16.63 6.18 -5.90
CA ARG A 117 17.56 5.44 -5.03
C ARG A 117 16.95 5.23 -3.65
N ALA A 118 16.42 6.29 -3.03
CA ALA A 118 15.73 6.21 -1.76
C ALA A 118 14.59 5.20 -1.81
N LEU A 119 13.78 5.23 -2.87
CA LEU A 119 12.68 4.32 -3.07
C LEU A 119 13.13 2.86 -3.26
N SER A 120 14.26 2.65 -3.95
CA SER A 120 14.86 1.32 -4.08
C SER A 120 15.34 0.78 -2.73
N LEU A 121 15.99 1.61 -1.93
CA LEU A 121 16.44 1.26 -0.58
C LEU A 121 15.26 0.92 0.34
N TYR A 122 14.20 1.72 0.30
CA TYR A 122 12.98 1.46 1.05
C TYR A 122 12.35 0.11 0.68
N ASN A 123 12.24 -0.20 -0.62
CA ASN A 123 11.69 -1.47 -1.10
C ASN A 123 12.56 -2.68 -0.73
N ASN A 124 13.87 -2.48 -0.57
CA ASN A 124 14.83 -3.51 -0.13
C ASN A 124 14.90 -3.62 1.40
N LYS A 125 14.02 -2.90 2.13
CA LYS A 125 13.96 -2.88 3.59
C LYS A 125 15.25 -2.41 4.26
N GLU A 126 15.97 -1.52 3.60
CA GLU A 126 17.12 -0.84 4.22
C GLU A 126 16.67 0.07 5.37
N SER A 127 17.63 0.47 6.21
CA SER A 127 17.31 1.27 7.38
C SER A 127 16.63 2.60 7.01
N SER A 128 15.68 3.01 7.83
CA SER A 128 14.93 4.26 7.65
C SER A 128 15.86 5.49 7.54
N ASP A 129 16.97 5.50 8.28
CA ASP A 129 17.92 6.63 8.25
C ASP A 129 18.61 6.74 6.90
N VAL A 130 19.02 5.62 6.29
CA VAL A 130 19.62 5.60 4.96
C VAL A 130 18.61 6.06 3.91
N VAL A 131 17.39 5.58 3.95
CA VAL A 131 16.32 6.02 3.03
C VAL A 131 16.10 7.53 3.13
N LYS A 132 15.97 8.05 4.36
CA LYS A 132 15.75 9.48 4.60
C LYS A 132 16.94 10.34 4.13
N GLU A 133 18.19 9.87 4.28
CA GLU A 133 19.37 10.58 3.77
C GLU A 133 19.25 10.85 2.26
N PHE A 134 18.88 9.83 1.47
CA PHE A 134 18.68 9.99 0.04
C PHE A 134 17.47 10.87 -0.30
N CYS A 135 16.41 10.80 0.47
CA CYS A 135 15.26 11.72 0.32
C CYS A 135 15.69 13.17 0.57
N PHE A 136 16.49 13.45 1.61
CA PHE A 136 16.96 14.80 1.88
C PHE A 136 17.88 15.34 0.79
N LYS A 137 18.78 14.52 0.22
CA LYS A 137 19.57 14.91 -0.95
C LYS A 137 18.69 15.25 -2.15
N SER A 138 17.61 14.52 -2.34
CA SER A 138 16.62 14.83 -3.38
C SER A 138 15.94 16.19 -3.12
N ILE A 139 15.53 16.45 -1.88
CA ILE A 139 14.85 17.70 -1.46
C ILE A 139 15.79 18.90 -1.52
N GLU A 140 17.08 18.73 -1.24
CA GLU A 140 18.10 19.78 -1.40
C GLU A 140 18.20 20.26 -2.84
N LEU A 141 18.04 19.36 -3.80
CA LEU A 141 18.09 19.66 -5.23
C LEU A 141 16.74 20.16 -5.77
N ASP A 142 15.62 19.67 -5.24
CA ASP A 142 14.29 20.13 -5.55
C ASP A 142 13.36 20.02 -4.34
N SER A 143 13.18 21.14 -3.66
CA SER A 143 12.34 21.22 -2.46
C SER A 143 10.83 21.07 -2.72
N ASN A 144 10.41 21.00 -4.00
CA ASN A 144 9.02 20.86 -4.39
C ASN A 144 8.62 19.40 -4.74
N LEU A 145 9.54 18.45 -4.63
CA LEU A 145 9.28 17.05 -4.92
C LEU A 145 8.45 16.41 -3.79
N SER A 146 7.12 16.42 -3.94
CA SER A 146 6.15 15.84 -2.98
C SER A 146 6.46 14.38 -2.64
N ASP A 147 6.82 13.56 -3.65
CA ASP A 147 7.09 12.13 -3.48
C ASP A 147 8.25 11.84 -2.51
N ALA A 148 9.26 12.71 -2.44
CA ALA A 148 10.36 12.55 -1.49
C ALA A 148 9.88 12.74 -0.04
N TYR A 149 8.97 13.69 0.21
CA TYR A 149 8.36 13.87 1.53
C TYR A 149 7.43 12.70 1.90
N VAL A 150 6.67 12.17 0.94
CA VAL A 150 5.87 10.95 1.14
C VAL A 150 6.75 9.78 1.56
N LEU A 151 7.90 9.59 0.92
CA LEU A 151 8.80 8.50 1.25
C LEU A 151 9.46 8.67 2.63
N ILE A 152 9.77 9.90 3.05
CA ILE A 152 10.16 10.20 4.44
C ILE A 152 9.05 9.79 5.41
N CYS A 153 7.80 10.13 5.11
CA CYS A 153 6.66 9.73 5.92
C CYS A 153 6.55 8.21 6.06
N ASN A 154 6.66 7.46 4.96
CA ASN A 154 6.62 6.00 4.99
C ASN A 154 7.77 5.40 5.84
N SER A 155 8.97 6.00 5.78
CA SER A 155 10.10 5.60 6.61
C SER A 155 9.85 5.89 8.10
N LEU A 156 9.27 7.04 8.42
CA LEU A 156 8.88 7.39 9.80
C LEU A 156 7.80 6.47 10.37
N LEU A 157 6.83 6.02 9.55
CA LEU A 157 5.83 5.03 9.98
C LEU A 157 6.47 3.70 10.36
N GLN A 158 7.49 3.26 9.62
CA GLN A 158 8.25 2.07 10.00
C GLN A 158 8.97 2.23 11.34
N GLU A 159 9.51 3.42 11.65
CA GLU A 159 10.12 3.71 12.96
C GLU A 159 9.08 3.73 14.09
N ILE A 160 7.89 4.31 13.84
CA ILE A 160 6.85 4.47 14.86
C ILE A 160 6.13 3.15 15.18
N TYR A 161 5.89 2.31 14.16
CA TYR A 161 5.02 1.13 14.24
C TYR A 161 5.66 -0.18 13.75
N GLY A 162 6.88 -0.14 13.22
CA GLY A 162 7.55 -1.34 12.69
C GLY A 162 7.80 -2.41 13.78
N THR A 163 8.05 -3.64 13.33
CA THR A 163 8.23 -4.84 14.18
C THR A 163 9.30 -4.67 15.26
N TYR A 164 10.27 -3.80 15.02
CA TYR A 164 11.32 -3.43 15.96
C TYR A 164 11.11 -2.05 16.60
N GLY A 165 9.91 -1.46 16.41
CA GLY A 165 9.56 -0.15 16.93
C GLY A 165 9.60 -0.13 18.46
N THR A 166 10.80 0.15 19.00
CA THR A 166 11.05 0.28 20.46
C THR A 166 10.80 1.69 20.96
N LEU A 167 10.35 2.60 20.07
CA LEU A 167 10.13 3.99 20.43
C LEU A 167 9.04 4.13 21.49
N ARG A 168 9.35 4.82 22.60
CA ARG A 168 8.45 5.09 23.71
C ARG A 168 8.54 6.56 24.14
N GLY A 169 7.48 7.05 24.77
CA GLY A 169 7.44 8.40 25.35
C GLY A 169 7.83 9.49 24.36
N GLN A 170 8.64 10.43 24.78
CA GLN A 170 9.03 11.62 24.02
C GLN A 170 9.66 11.32 22.66
N GLN A 171 10.40 10.22 22.50
CA GLN A 171 10.99 9.87 21.20
C GLN A 171 9.91 9.53 20.18
N LYS A 172 8.89 8.78 20.59
CA LYS A 172 7.76 8.44 19.73
C LYS A 172 6.97 9.70 19.35
N GLU A 173 6.69 10.57 20.33
CA GLU A 173 6.00 11.83 20.11
C GLU A 173 6.72 12.72 19.10
N ARG A 174 8.04 12.90 19.25
CA ARG A 174 8.84 13.66 18.27
C ARG A 174 8.74 13.11 16.85
N LYS A 175 8.79 11.79 16.67
CA LYS A 175 8.65 11.15 15.37
C LYS A 175 7.24 11.32 14.79
N GLN A 176 6.23 11.31 15.62
CA GLN A 176 4.84 11.59 15.22
C GLN A 176 4.64 13.04 14.77
N GLU A 177 5.28 14.00 15.44
CA GLU A 177 5.27 15.40 15.04
C GLU A 177 6.01 15.60 13.70
N GLU A 178 7.17 14.95 13.55
CA GLU A 178 7.95 14.97 12.30
C GLU A 178 7.13 14.40 11.14
N PHE A 179 6.47 13.27 11.36
CA PHE A 179 5.58 12.64 10.40
C PHE A 179 4.45 13.59 9.97
N HIS A 180 3.77 14.23 10.91
CA HIS A 180 2.73 15.19 10.59
C HIS A 180 3.25 16.39 9.79
N LYS A 181 4.40 16.95 10.17
CA LYS A 181 5.05 18.04 9.46
C LYS A 181 5.32 17.70 8.00
N TYR A 182 5.93 16.53 7.73
CA TYR A 182 6.27 16.12 6.36
C TYR A 182 5.04 15.69 5.56
N SER A 183 4.02 15.11 6.17
CA SER A 183 2.77 14.77 5.48
C SER A 183 2.00 16.03 5.05
N LEU A 184 1.96 17.07 5.88
CA LEU A 184 1.41 18.37 5.50
C LEU A 184 2.20 19.01 4.35
N LYS A 185 3.54 18.94 4.39
CA LYS A 185 4.39 19.48 3.33
C LYS A 185 4.16 18.75 2.01
N ALA A 186 4.09 17.42 2.01
CA ALA A 186 3.79 16.63 0.82
C ALA A 186 2.44 17.05 0.19
N TYR A 187 1.40 17.18 1.01
CA TYR A 187 0.08 17.61 0.55
C TYR A 187 0.06 19.05 0.03
N GLN A 188 0.76 19.98 0.68
CA GLN A 188 0.85 21.38 0.21
C GLN A 188 1.53 21.48 -1.16
N LEU A 189 2.50 20.62 -1.44
CA LEU A 189 3.24 20.61 -2.72
C LEU A 189 2.42 19.97 -3.84
N ASP A 190 1.68 18.92 -3.54
CA ASP A 190 0.80 18.26 -4.52
C ASP A 190 -0.51 17.74 -3.85
N PRO A 191 -1.55 18.59 -3.80
CA PRO A 191 -2.84 18.22 -3.20
C PRO A 191 -3.61 17.13 -3.96
N GLU A 192 -3.22 16.83 -5.20
CA GLU A 192 -3.83 15.78 -6.01
C GLU A 192 -3.03 14.46 -5.99
N ASN A 193 -1.93 14.39 -5.25
CA ASN A 193 -1.17 13.16 -5.06
C ASN A 193 -1.88 12.24 -4.07
N PRO A 194 -2.41 11.07 -4.48
CA PRO A 194 -3.08 10.15 -3.57
C PRO A 194 -2.20 9.69 -2.40
N GLU A 195 -0.90 9.47 -2.64
CA GLU A 195 0.04 9.05 -1.60
C GLU A 195 0.24 10.14 -0.54
N ALA A 196 0.30 11.43 -0.95
CA ALA A 196 0.38 12.56 -0.02
C ALA A 196 -0.89 12.66 0.84
N LEU A 197 -2.06 12.44 0.25
CA LEU A 197 -3.34 12.40 0.96
C LEU A 197 -3.41 11.24 1.96
N ILE A 198 -2.89 10.05 1.59
CA ILE A 198 -2.85 8.87 2.45
C ILE A 198 -1.96 9.13 3.67
N VAL A 199 -0.71 9.58 3.48
CA VAL A 199 0.18 9.84 4.62
C VAL A 199 -0.34 10.98 5.51
N LEU A 200 -1.01 11.99 4.94
CA LEU A 200 -1.66 13.04 5.73
C LEU A 200 -2.84 12.49 6.54
N SER A 201 -3.68 11.65 5.94
CA SER A 201 -4.76 10.95 6.64
C SER A 201 -4.22 10.11 7.82
N GLN A 202 -3.14 9.37 7.60
CA GLN A 202 -2.49 8.57 8.65
C GLN A 202 -1.95 9.46 9.78
N SER A 203 -1.47 10.67 9.48
CA SER A 203 -1.02 11.61 10.50
C SER A 203 -2.17 12.12 11.39
N TYR A 204 -3.35 12.32 10.82
CA TYR A 204 -4.55 12.64 11.58
C TYR A 204 -5.04 11.46 12.44
N ASN A 205 -4.84 10.22 11.97
CA ASN A 205 -5.09 9.04 12.79
C ASN A 205 -4.22 9.02 14.06
N ILE A 206 -2.93 9.34 13.92
CA ILE A 206 -2.00 9.45 15.06
C ILE A 206 -2.47 10.52 16.05
N LYS A 207 -3.00 11.64 15.55
CA LYS A 207 -3.57 12.72 16.36
C LYS A 207 -4.98 12.43 16.90
N LYS A 208 -5.55 11.24 16.61
CA LYS A 208 -6.92 10.87 16.98
C LYS A 208 -7.99 11.80 16.38
N ASP A 209 -7.67 12.49 15.29
CA ASP A 209 -8.61 13.30 14.51
C ASP A 209 -9.23 12.42 13.39
N PHE A 210 -10.18 11.60 13.79
CA PHE A 210 -10.82 10.62 12.89
C PHE A 210 -11.66 11.28 11.80
N LYS A 211 -12.13 12.50 12.00
CA LYS A 211 -12.87 13.26 10.98
C LYS A 211 -11.97 13.61 9.80
N ASN A 212 -10.84 14.27 10.06
CA ASN A 212 -9.90 14.64 9.02
C ASN A 212 -9.25 13.38 8.39
N ARG A 213 -8.96 12.33 9.18
CA ARG A 213 -8.52 11.04 8.65
C ARG A 213 -9.44 10.54 7.54
N LEU A 214 -10.74 10.46 7.83
CA LEU A 214 -11.72 9.93 6.87
C LEU A 214 -11.87 10.82 5.64
N GLU A 215 -11.88 12.15 5.83
CA GLU A 215 -11.99 13.13 4.73
C GLU A 215 -10.83 13.02 3.74
N PHE A 216 -9.58 13.00 4.22
CA PHE A 216 -8.41 12.93 3.35
C PHE A 216 -8.28 11.57 2.66
N MET A 217 -8.67 10.49 3.32
CA MET A 217 -8.70 9.16 2.70
C MET A 217 -9.76 9.08 1.59
N LYS A 218 -10.93 9.71 1.81
CA LYS A 218 -11.96 9.81 0.78
C LYS A 218 -11.48 10.63 -0.42
N LYS A 219 -10.80 11.76 -0.21
CA LYS A 219 -10.19 12.54 -1.29
C LYS A 219 -9.19 11.71 -2.11
N ALA A 220 -8.37 10.87 -1.46
CA ALA A 220 -7.46 9.98 -2.17
C ALA A 220 -8.22 8.99 -3.08
N LEU A 221 -9.34 8.44 -2.60
CA LEU A 221 -10.20 7.55 -3.39
C LEU A 221 -10.97 8.25 -4.50
N ASP A 222 -11.35 9.52 -4.33
CA ASP A 222 -11.99 10.31 -5.37
C ASP A 222 -11.03 10.55 -6.55
N ILE A 223 -9.73 10.70 -6.26
CA ILE A 223 -8.68 10.82 -7.28
C ILE A 223 -8.39 9.46 -7.91
N ASN A 224 -8.15 8.42 -7.09
CA ASN A 224 -7.85 7.07 -7.55
C ASN A 224 -8.73 6.03 -6.83
N PRO A 225 -9.93 5.70 -7.35
CA PRO A 225 -10.84 4.71 -6.75
C PRO A 225 -10.27 3.28 -6.67
N ASN A 226 -9.20 3.01 -7.43
CA ASN A 226 -8.52 1.71 -7.46
C ASN A 226 -7.15 1.74 -6.74
N HIS A 227 -6.94 2.70 -5.85
CA HIS A 227 -5.75 2.73 -5.00
C HIS A 227 -5.90 1.70 -3.87
N ALA A 228 -5.07 0.65 -3.88
CA ALA A 228 -5.20 -0.48 -2.94
C ALA A 228 -5.14 -0.03 -1.48
N GLU A 229 -4.11 0.74 -1.11
CA GLU A 229 -3.92 1.22 0.27
C GLU A 229 -5.03 2.16 0.71
N ALA A 230 -5.47 3.08 -0.17
CA ALA A 230 -6.55 4.00 0.17
C ALA A 230 -7.88 3.26 0.41
N ASN A 231 -8.22 2.25 -0.40
CA ASN A 231 -9.39 1.41 -0.18
C ASN A 231 -9.29 0.70 1.18
N TYR A 232 -8.16 0.07 1.45
CA TYR A 232 -7.94 -0.69 2.69
C TYR A 232 -8.04 0.20 3.93
N GLU A 233 -7.34 1.33 3.95
CA GLU A 233 -7.30 2.26 5.08
C GLU A 233 -8.62 3.03 5.26
N TYR A 234 -9.33 3.33 4.17
CA TYR A 234 -10.68 3.92 4.25
C TYR A 234 -11.65 2.95 4.89
N GLY A 235 -11.64 1.68 4.44
CA GLY A 235 -12.45 0.64 5.05
C GLY A 235 -12.12 0.44 6.53
N LEU A 236 -10.83 0.40 6.91
CA LEU A 236 -10.43 0.36 8.32
C LEU A 236 -10.94 1.58 9.10
N SER A 237 -10.97 2.76 8.49
CA SER A 237 -11.50 3.96 9.13
C SER A 237 -13.00 3.87 9.41
N LEU A 238 -13.75 3.26 8.50
CA LEU A 238 -15.20 3.06 8.65
C LEU A 238 -15.53 2.10 9.80
N THR A 239 -14.66 1.13 10.14
CA THR A 239 -14.90 0.24 11.28
C THR A 239 -14.97 1.00 12.60
N THR A 240 -14.26 2.11 12.77
CA THR A 240 -14.32 2.95 13.97
C THR A 240 -15.68 3.62 14.15
N ASN A 241 -16.40 3.86 13.05
CA ASN A 241 -17.76 4.40 13.02
C ASN A 241 -18.83 3.30 13.05
N ARG A 242 -18.42 2.03 13.16
CA ARG A 242 -19.28 0.84 13.10
C ARG A 242 -20.08 0.68 11.80
N ASP A 243 -19.62 1.28 10.71
CA ASP A 243 -20.17 1.10 9.36
C ASP A 243 -19.52 -0.14 8.71
N PHE A 244 -19.79 -1.30 9.29
CA PHE A 244 -19.10 -2.54 8.94
C PHE A 244 -19.41 -3.06 7.53
N GLU A 245 -20.64 -2.83 7.03
CA GLU A 245 -21.01 -3.21 5.67
C GLU A 245 -20.21 -2.47 4.62
N GLU A 246 -20.14 -1.14 4.73
CA GLU A 246 -19.38 -0.32 3.81
C GLU A 246 -17.87 -0.55 4.00
N ALA A 247 -17.42 -0.68 5.26
CA ALA A 247 -16.04 -1.02 5.59
C ALA A 247 -15.58 -2.29 4.88
N LYS A 248 -16.39 -3.37 4.93
CA LYS A 248 -16.08 -4.67 4.32
C LYS A 248 -15.84 -4.54 2.81
N LYS A 249 -16.68 -3.77 2.09
CA LYS A 249 -16.51 -3.54 0.65
C LYS A 249 -15.15 -2.93 0.31
N TYR A 250 -14.77 -1.86 1.02
CA TYR A 250 -13.51 -1.17 0.76
C TYR A 250 -12.30 -2.00 1.19
N VAL A 251 -12.35 -2.66 2.34
CA VAL A 251 -11.26 -3.51 2.82
C VAL A 251 -11.01 -4.67 1.84
N LEU A 252 -12.06 -5.36 1.41
CA LEU A 252 -11.93 -6.48 0.47
C LEU A 252 -11.44 -6.00 -0.90
N LYS A 253 -11.91 -4.85 -1.38
CA LYS A 253 -11.39 -4.24 -2.61
C LYS A 253 -9.90 -3.89 -2.48
N GLY A 254 -9.46 -3.36 -1.35
CA GLY A 254 -8.05 -3.10 -1.08
C GLY A 254 -7.20 -4.36 -1.13
N LEU A 255 -7.66 -5.46 -0.54
CA LEU A 255 -6.99 -6.77 -0.59
C LEU A 255 -6.98 -7.36 -2.01
N GLU A 256 -8.07 -7.23 -2.77
CA GLU A 256 -8.14 -7.66 -4.17
C GLU A 256 -7.10 -6.90 -5.03
N LEU A 257 -7.02 -5.59 -4.88
CA LEU A 257 -6.06 -4.73 -5.59
C LEU A 257 -4.60 -4.95 -5.17
N ASN A 258 -4.38 -5.49 -3.96
CA ASN A 258 -3.04 -5.84 -3.46
C ASN A 258 -3.04 -7.22 -2.77
N PRO A 259 -3.06 -8.33 -3.53
CA PRO A 259 -3.14 -9.69 -2.97
C PRO A 259 -1.93 -10.07 -2.09
N TYR A 260 -0.81 -9.33 -2.18
CA TYR A 260 0.37 -9.56 -1.32
C TYR A 260 0.37 -8.73 -0.03
N GLN A 261 -0.64 -7.89 0.20
CA GLN A 261 -0.73 -7.09 1.41
C GLN A 261 -0.92 -7.95 2.68
N GLN A 262 -1.67 -9.04 2.57
CA GLN A 262 -1.85 -10.09 3.60
C GLN A 262 -2.20 -9.55 5.00
N ARG A 263 -2.86 -8.39 5.09
CA ARG A 263 -3.32 -7.79 6.35
C ARG A 263 -4.80 -8.14 6.56
N TYR A 264 -5.09 -9.15 7.37
CA TYR A 264 -6.46 -9.67 7.54
C TYR A 264 -7.19 -9.12 8.76
N TYR A 265 -6.56 -8.30 9.60
CA TYR A 265 -7.19 -7.75 10.79
C TYR A 265 -8.47 -6.93 10.51
N PRO A 266 -8.51 -5.96 9.56
CA PRO A 266 -9.74 -5.24 9.23
C PRO A 266 -10.87 -6.10 8.68
N PRO A 267 -10.65 -7.10 7.79
CA PRO A 267 -11.68 -8.05 7.42
C PRO A 267 -12.26 -8.80 8.61
N ILE A 268 -11.42 -9.22 9.57
CA ILE A 268 -11.89 -9.87 10.81
C ILE A 268 -12.84 -8.94 11.55
N LEU A 269 -12.46 -7.66 11.76
CA LEU A 269 -13.29 -6.68 12.45
C LEU A 269 -14.65 -6.47 11.75
N CYS A 270 -14.64 -6.36 10.41
CA CYS A 270 -15.87 -6.22 9.64
C CYS A 270 -16.80 -7.42 9.84
N CYS A 271 -16.28 -8.63 9.68
CA CYS A 271 -17.08 -9.85 9.84
C CYS A 271 -17.60 -10.02 11.26
N VAL A 272 -16.80 -9.69 12.29
CA VAL A 272 -17.24 -9.69 13.69
C VAL A 272 -18.37 -8.68 13.92
N GLY A 273 -18.23 -7.47 13.38
CA GLY A 273 -19.26 -6.44 13.51
C GLY A 273 -20.56 -6.78 12.80
N LEU A 274 -20.50 -7.61 11.75
CA LEU A 274 -21.64 -8.12 10.99
C LEU A 274 -22.20 -9.46 11.53
N LEU A 275 -21.59 -10.02 12.57
CA LEU A 275 -21.91 -11.34 13.15
C LEU A 275 -21.67 -12.51 12.16
N GLU A 276 -20.82 -12.31 11.17
CA GLU A 276 -20.42 -13.32 10.18
C GLU A 276 -19.23 -14.15 10.72
N TYR A 277 -19.48 -14.95 11.76
CA TYR A 277 -18.44 -15.59 12.56
C TYR A 277 -17.59 -16.60 11.78
N GLU A 278 -18.18 -17.36 10.85
CA GLU A 278 -17.42 -18.31 10.01
C GLU A 278 -16.44 -17.56 9.07
N ASP A 279 -16.87 -16.47 8.47
CA ASP A 279 -15.99 -15.64 7.63
C ASP A 279 -14.87 -15.00 8.47
N ALA A 280 -15.18 -14.55 9.69
CA ALA A 280 -14.17 -14.04 10.61
C ALA A 280 -13.11 -15.11 10.94
N ILE A 281 -13.53 -16.37 11.21
CA ILE A 281 -12.64 -17.51 11.44
C ILE A 281 -11.76 -17.78 10.22
N ASN A 282 -12.32 -17.71 9.00
CA ASN A 282 -11.56 -17.89 7.77
C ASN A 282 -10.46 -16.82 7.62
N PHE A 283 -10.75 -15.55 7.93
CA PHE A 283 -9.73 -14.50 7.93
C PHE A 283 -8.70 -14.65 9.06
N CYS A 284 -9.11 -15.14 10.23
CA CYS A 284 -8.17 -15.50 11.30
C CYS A 284 -7.19 -16.59 10.84
N ASN A 285 -7.69 -17.64 10.18
CA ASN A 285 -6.84 -18.71 9.65
C ASN A 285 -5.81 -18.17 8.65
N LYS A 286 -6.23 -17.34 7.68
CA LYS A 286 -5.32 -16.67 6.74
C LYS A 286 -4.28 -15.80 7.45
N SER A 287 -4.68 -15.11 8.52
CA SER A 287 -3.78 -14.28 9.31
C SER A 287 -2.70 -15.12 10.02
N ILE A 288 -3.10 -16.28 10.59
CA ILE A 288 -2.22 -17.23 11.25
C ILE A 288 -1.26 -17.90 10.25
N GLU A 289 -1.73 -18.21 9.04
CA GLU A 289 -0.87 -18.74 7.95
C GLU A 289 0.25 -17.77 7.57
N VAL A 290 -0.06 -16.47 7.57
CA VAL A 290 0.93 -15.42 7.24
C VAL A 290 1.90 -15.16 8.39
N ASP A 291 1.38 -15.06 9.60
CA ASP A 291 2.16 -14.83 10.82
C ASP A 291 1.63 -15.70 11.97
N PRO A 292 2.23 -16.88 12.19
CA PRO A 292 1.84 -17.77 13.28
C PRO A 292 2.01 -17.17 14.70
N ASN A 293 2.74 -16.05 14.82
CA ASN A 293 2.93 -15.35 16.10
C ASN A 293 1.96 -14.17 16.30
N PHE A 294 1.09 -13.90 15.33
CA PHE A 294 0.08 -12.84 15.48
C PHE A 294 -1.03 -13.30 16.43
N THR A 295 -0.82 -13.09 17.70
CA THR A 295 -1.70 -13.56 18.80
C THR A 295 -3.13 -13.05 18.68
N GLY A 296 -3.36 -11.84 18.12
CA GLY A 296 -4.69 -11.28 17.93
C GLY A 296 -5.63 -12.19 17.12
N ALA A 297 -5.10 -12.88 16.10
CA ALA A 297 -5.91 -13.78 15.29
C ALA A 297 -6.43 -14.99 16.07
N TYR A 298 -5.62 -15.55 16.98
CA TYR A 298 -6.05 -16.65 17.85
C TYR A 298 -7.13 -16.21 18.83
N GLY A 299 -6.97 -15.03 19.46
CA GLY A 299 -7.98 -14.49 20.37
C GLY A 299 -9.35 -14.27 19.68
N TRP A 300 -9.34 -13.66 18.51
CA TRP A 300 -10.58 -13.49 17.70
C TRP A 300 -11.15 -14.83 17.30
N LYS A 301 -10.36 -15.78 16.80
CA LYS A 301 -10.80 -17.11 16.40
C LYS A 301 -11.46 -17.86 17.55
N ALA A 302 -10.83 -17.90 18.73
CA ALA A 302 -11.39 -18.54 19.91
C ALA A 302 -12.76 -17.93 20.30
N SER A 303 -12.85 -16.59 20.28
CA SER A 303 -14.11 -15.87 20.56
C SER A 303 -15.21 -16.25 19.57
N MET A 304 -14.91 -16.26 18.27
CA MET A 304 -15.91 -16.59 17.24
C MET A 304 -16.37 -18.05 17.32
N LEU A 305 -15.45 -18.99 17.58
CA LEU A 305 -15.81 -20.39 17.82
C LEU A 305 -16.74 -20.56 19.03
N ALA A 306 -16.49 -19.81 20.11
CA ALA A 306 -17.37 -19.83 21.29
C ALA A 306 -18.78 -19.26 20.95
N HIS A 307 -18.87 -18.19 20.18
CA HIS A 307 -20.16 -17.66 19.71
C HIS A 307 -20.95 -18.65 18.85
N LEU A 308 -20.27 -19.51 18.09
CA LEU A 308 -20.87 -20.58 17.30
C LEU A 308 -21.20 -21.85 18.13
N GLY A 309 -20.94 -21.85 19.44
CA GLY A 309 -21.16 -23.01 20.30
C GLY A 309 -20.07 -24.10 20.18
N ARG A 310 -19.01 -23.87 19.41
CA ARG A 310 -17.89 -24.82 19.18
C ARG A 310 -16.88 -24.73 20.31
N MET A 311 -17.34 -25.02 21.53
CA MET A 311 -16.61 -24.75 22.79
C MET A 311 -15.29 -25.50 22.92
N ASP A 312 -15.19 -26.75 22.43
CA ASP A 312 -13.97 -27.54 22.55
C ASP A 312 -12.86 -26.98 21.63
N GLU A 313 -13.22 -26.65 20.39
CA GLU A 313 -12.29 -25.96 19.46
C GLU A 313 -11.88 -24.58 20.00
N ALA A 314 -12.82 -23.83 20.59
CA ALA A 314 -12.51 -22.54 21.20
C ALA A 314 -11.47 -22.66 22.31
N LYS A 315 -11.56 -23.70 23.17
CA LYS A 315 -10.61 -23.97 24.23
C LYS A 315 -9.24 -24.34 23.70
N GLU A 316 -9.17 -25.15 22.64
CA GLU A 316 -7.89 -25.51 21.99
C GLU A 316 -7.18 -24.26 21.44
N ILE A 317 -7.89 -23.40 20.73
CA ILE A 317 -7.34 -22.16 20.18
C ILE A 317 -6.96 -21.17 21.29
N LEU A 318 -7.75 -21.07 22.35
CA LEU A 318 -7.44 -20.23 23.51
C LEU A 318 -6.19 -20.71 24.24
N GLN A 319 -5.95 -22.02 24.31
CA GLN A 319 -4.70 -22.54 24.89
C GLN A 319 -3.48 -22.08 24.07
N ILE A 320 -3.54 -22.16 22.74
CA ILE A 320 -2.46 -21.66 21.88
C ILE A 320 -2.24 -20.17 22.10
N TYR A 321 -3.32 -19.39 22.22
CA TYR A 321 -3.23 -17.95 22.52
C TYR A 321 -2.49 -17.69 23.84
N MET A 322 -2.83 -18.45 24.90
CA MET A 322 -2.18 -18.32 26.21
C MET A 322 -0.72 -18.76 26.19
N ASP A 323 -0.38 -19.78 25.42
CA ASP A 323 1.01 -20.25 25.26
C ASP A 323 1.89 -19.21 24.57
N LEU A 324 1.31 -18.48 23.61
CA LEU A 324 1.97 -17.35 22.92
C LEU A 324 2.01 -16.07 23.78
N ARG A 325 1.19 -15.96 24.83
CA ARG A 325 1.04 -14.80 25.73
C ARG A 325 1.12 -15.25 27.20
N PRO A 326 2.29 -15.77 27.65
CA PRO A 326 2.41 -16.35 28.99
C PRO A 326 2.17 -15.37 30.16
N GLU A 327 2.18 -14.05 29.85
CA GLU A 327 1.83 -13.00 30.80
C GLU A 327 0.33 -12.91 31.10
N ILE A 328 -0.55 -13.48 30.23
CA ILE A 328 -2.00 -13.45 30.39
C ILE A 328 -2.46 -14.79 31.00
N LYS A 329 -2.69 -14.80 32.32
CA LYS A 329 -3.16 -15.97 33.06
C LYS A 329 -4.59 -15.87 33.53
N SER A 330 -5.19 -14.68 33.41
CA SER A 330 -6.55 -14.39 33.86
C SER A 330 -7.17 -13.28 33.03
N LEU A 331 -8.49 -13.11 33.13
CA LEU A 331 -9.20 -11.97 32.53
C LEU A 331 -8.63 -10.62 33.04
N SER A 332 -8.28 -10.53 34.30
CA SER A 332 -7.65 -9.33 34.88
C SER A 332 -6.29 -9.02 34.27
N ASP A 333 -5.52 -10.03 33.86
CA ASP A 333 -4.25 -9.79 33.17
C ASP A 333 -4.50 -9.30 31.73
N TYR A 334 -5.52 -9.88 31.07
CA TYR A 334 -5.92 -9.41 29.75
C TYR A 334 -6.38 -7.95 29.75
N GLU A 335 -7.20 -7.54 30.73
CA GLU A 335 -7.68 -6.15 30.88
C GLU A 335 -6.55 -5.12 31.05
N LYS A 336 -5.41 -5.52 31.62
CA LYS A 336 -4.23 -4.65 31.78
C LYS A 336 -3.46 -4.42 30.49
N VAL A 337 -3.58 -5.33 29.51
CA VAL A 337 -2.81 -5.32 28.25
C VAL A 337 -3.70 -5.14 27.02
N ALA A 338 -5.01 -5.21 27.20
CA ALA A 338 -5.98 -4.88 26.13
C ALA A 338 -5.86 -3.41 25.74
N PRO A 339 -5.89 -3.08 24.43
CA PRO A 339 -5.71 -1.73 23.94
C PRO A 339 -6.88 -0.79 24.26
#